data_3aa3bc96a91aa4c49ec63327bf0a3815
#
_entry.id   3aa3bc96a91aa4c49ec63327bf0a3815
#
_cell.length_a   1.000
_cell.length_b   1.000
_cell.length_c   1.000
_cell.angle_alpha   90.00
_cell.angle_beta   90.00
_cell.angle_gamma   90.00
#
_symmetry.space_group_name_H-M   'P 1'
#
loop_
_entity.id
_entity.type
_entity.pdbx_description
1 polymer ?
#
loop_
_entity_poly.entity_id
_entity_poly.type
_entity_poly.pdbx_seq_one_letter_code
_entity_poly.pdbx_strand_id
1 'polypeptide(L)'
;MKRCIPVLSAVVALLLAALPSFSHATDLDAPLACNTTAHDFFADLAGQQLIDPKPMRVESNSINAFWPSRGARLTAFGFPVFAVVGFEKDDPMFRTGDGEPLARSAYGVVVFASDTKVQAVVDSLGGTAIVHHAGPHLTAIFCKRS
;
A
#
# COMPACT_ATOMS: atom_id res chain seq x y z
N MET A 1 -58.80 -48.11 17.00
CA MET A 1 -58.48 -47.00 16.09
C MET A 1 -57.12 -46.45 16.46
N LYS A 2 -56.07 -46.77 15.67
CA LYS A 2 -54.74 -46.23 15.85
C LYS A 2 -54.56 -45.09 14.85
N ARG A 3 -54.42 -43.88 15.36
CA ARG A 3 -54.12 -42.73 14.52
C ARG A 3 -52.59 -42.64 14.36
N CYS A 4 -52.13 -42.88 13.15
CA CYS A 4 -50.72 -42.60 12.78
C CYS A 4 -50.60 -41.10 12.57
N ILE A 5 -49.75 -40.47 13.35
CA ILE A 5 -49.31 -39.07 13.15
C ILE A 5 -48.07 -39.12 12.31
N PRO A 6 -48.05 -38.50 11.11
CA PRO A 6 -46.79 -38.38 10.38
C PRO A 6 -45.94 -37.28 11.02
N VAL A 7 -44.76 -37.69 11.46
CA VAL A 7 -43.74 -36.75 11.90
C VAL A 7 -43.13 -36.07 10.66
N LEU A 8 -43.50 -34.83 10.46
CA LEU A 8 -42.92 -34.00 9.42
C LEU A 8 -41.52 -33.56 9.92
N SER A 9 -40.50 -34.25 9.45
CA SER A 9 -39.09 -33.79 9.64
C SER A 9 -38.84 -32.59 8.76
N ALA A 10 -38.87 -31.41 9.34
CA ALA A 10 -38.43 -30.20 8.67
C ALA A 10 -36.90 -30.19 8.67
N VAL A 11 -36.31 -30.58 7.55
CA VAL A 11 -34.88 -30.35 7.29
C VAL A 11 -34.70 -28.87 6.95
N VAL A 12 -34.30 -28.09 7.93
CA VAL A 12 -33.87 -26.73 7.72
C VAL A 12 -32.45 -26.82 7.12
N ALA A 13 -32.35 -26.74 5.79
CA ALA A 13 -31.09 -26.58 5.11
C ALA A 13 -30.57 -25.14 5.38
N LEU A 14 -29.58 -25.03 6.27
CA LEU A 14 -28.84 -23.78 6.49
C LEU A 14 -27.96 -23.56 5.27
N LEU A 15 -28.44 -22.83 4.29
CA LEU A 15 -27.65 -22.29 3.21
C LEU A 15 -26.76 -21.18 3.81
N LEU A 16 -25.54 -21.56 4.22
CA LEU A 16 -24.46 -20.58 4.43
C LEU A 16 -24.14 -20.00 3.05
N ALA A 17 -24.76 -18.87 2.73
CA ALA A 17 -24.34 -18.04 1.61
C ALA A 17 -22.94 -17.52 1.93
N ALA A 18 -21.91 -18.13 1.35
CA ALA A 18 -20.58 -17.59 1.32
C ALA A 18 -20.66 -16.30 0.50
N LEU A 19 -20.74 -15.15 1.20
CA LEU A 19 -20.63 -13.85 0.56
C LEU A 19 -19.22 -13.75 -0.04
N PRO A 20 -19.10 -13.44 -1.34
CA PRO A 20 -17.79 -13.22 -1.91
C PRO A 20 -17.17 -12.02 -1.19
N SER A 21 -16.05 -12.27 -0.50
CA SER A 21 -15.24 -11.21 0.09
C SER A 21 -14.59 -10.45 -1.06
N PHE A 22 -15.18 -9.33 -1.47
CA PHE A 22 -14.53 -8.41 -2.39
C PHE A 22 -13.35 -7.79 -1.66
N SER A 23 -12.14 -8.25 -1.98
CA SER A 23 -10.91 -7.60 -1.55
C SER A 23 -10.81 -6.27 -2.30
N HIS A 24 -11.18 -5.18 -1.63
CA HIS A 24 -11.01 -3.85 -2.18
C HIS A 24 -9.53 -3.46 -2.14
N ALA A 25 -9.01 -2.94 -3.26
CA ALA A 25 -7.69 -2.33 -3.29
C ALA A 25 -7.72 -1.04 -2.44
N THR A 26 -6.67 -0.83 -1.64
CA THR A 26 -6.45 0.42 -0.92
C THR A 26 -5.72 1.39 -1.82
N ASP A 27 -6.34 2.52 -2.09
CA ASP A 27 -5.82 3.60 -2.91
C ASP A 27 -4.96 4.54 -2.06
N LEU A 28 -3.74 4.84 -2.51
CA LEU A 28 -2.78 5.70 -1.83
C LEU A 28 -2.66 7.10 -2.46
N ASP A 29 -3.57 7.48 -3.34
CA ASP A 29 -3.50 8.77 -4.05
C ASP A 29 -3.57 9.97 -3.08
N ALA A 30 -4.44 9.92 -2.07
CA ALA A 30 -4.62 11.02 -1.13
C ALA A 30 -3.33 11.40 -0.38
N PRO A 31 -2.59 10.49 0.27
CA PRO A 31 -1.33 10.84 0.90
C PRO A 31 -0.24 11.24 -0.11
N LEU A 32 -0.30 10.76 -1.35
CA LEU A 32 0.65 11.13 -2.40
C LEU A 32 0.37 12.52 -3.02
N ALA A 33 -0.57 13.28 -2.48
CA ALA A 33 -0.68 14.72 -2.69
C ALA A 33 0.40 15.53 -1.96
N CYS A 34 1.32 14.88 -1.24
CA CYS A 34 2.46 15.46 -0.55
C CYS A 34 2.09 16.39 0.61
N ASN A 35 1.04 16.06 1.33
CA ASN A 35 0.50 16.86 2.44
C ASN A 35 0.72 16.24 3.84
N THR A 36 1.53 15.19 3.94
CA THR A 36 1.80 14.50 5.19
C THR A 36 3.31 14.23 5.36
N THR A 37 3.69 13.55 6.43
CA THR A 37 5.06 13.14 6.71
C THR A 37 5.27 11.66 6.42
N ALA A 38 6.52 11.21 6.32
CA ALA A 38 6.81 9.78 6.23
C ALA A 38 6.31 9.04 7.47
N HIS A 39 6.50 9.62 8.66
CA HIS A 39 6.02 9.01 9.90
C HIS A 39 4.51 8.74 9.84
N ASP A 40 3.71 9.76 9.55
CA ASP A 40 2.25 9.64 9.55
C ASP A 40 1.76 8.67 8.46
N PHE A 41 2.36 8.74 7.27
CA PHE A 41 2.05 7.84 6.17
C PHE A 41 2.29 6.37 6.55
N PHE A 42 3.46 6.07 7.11
CA PHE A 42 3.81 4.71 7.51
C PHE A 42 3.05 4.24 8.75
N ALA A 43 2.80 5.11 9.72
CA ALA A 43 2.01 4.79 10.90
C ALA A 43 0.58 4.40 10.53
N ASP A 44 -0.02 5.08 9.55
CA ASP A 44 -1.35 4.77 9.04
C ASP A 44 -1.37 3.40 8.34
N LEU A 45 -0.41 3.13 7.45
CA LEU A 45 -0.32 1.85 6.76
C LEU A 45 -0.04 0.69 7.73
N ALA A 46 0.84 0.88 8.69
CA ALA A 46 1.15 -0.12 9.72
C ALA A 46 -0.05 -0.37 10.63
N GLY A 47 -0.77 0.68 11.02
CA GLY A 47 -1.98 0.60 11.85
C GLY A 47 -3.10 -0.17 11.16
N GLN A 48 -3.20 -0.11 9.85
CA GLN A 48 -4.12 -0.89 9.03
C GLN A 48 -3.57 -2.28 8.63
N GLN A 49 -2.36 -2.62 9.03
CA GLN A 49 -1.68 -3.87 8.67
C GLN A 49 -1.53 -4.06 7.15
N LEU A 50 -1.30 -2.98 6.43
CA LEU A 50 -1.17 -2.97 4.97
C LEU A 50 0.27 -3.18 4.48
N ILE A 51 1.26 -3.04 5.35
CA ILE A 51 2.67 -3.26 5.05
C ILE A 51 3.31 -4.20 6.07
N ASP A 52 4.36 -4.91 5.63
CA ASP A 52 5.26 -5.63 6.54
C ASP A 52 6.01 -4.59 7.39
N PRO A 53 6.00 -4.68 8.73
CA PRO A 53 6.66 -3.69 9.58
C PRO A 53 8.19 -3.70 9.49
N LYS A 54 8.77 -4.75 8.93
CA LYS A 54 10.21 -4.86 8.75
C LYS A 54 10.58 -4.46 7.32
N PRO A 55 11.50 -3.48 7.13
CA PRO A 55 11.96 -3.15 5.80
C PRO A 55 12.66 -4.34 5.14
N MET A 56 12.34 -4.59 3.89
CA MET A 56 13.00 -5.61 3.08
C MET A 56 14.36 -5.15 2.57
N ARG A 57 14.57 -3.84 2.47
CA ARG A 57 15.79 -3.23 1.95
C ARG A 57 15.93 -1.80 2.48
N VAL A 58 17.17 -1.40 2.71
CA VAL A 58 17.55 -0.01 3.04
C VAL A 58 18.58 0.45 2.02
N GLU A 59 18.28 1.52 1.31
CA GLU A 59 19.19 2.11 0.32
C GLU A 59 20.28 2.95 1.01
N SER A 60 21.37 3.25 0.29
CA SER A 60 22.44 4.08 0.82
C SER A 60 21.98 5.48 1.22
N ASN A 61 20.95 6.02 0.54
CA ASN A 61 20.33 7.32 0.83
C ASN A 61 19.26 7.24 1.93
N SER A 62 19.26 6.18 2.72
CA SER A 62 18.33 5.90 3.82
C SER A 62 16.89 5.61 3.43
N ILE A 63 16.54 5.51 2.18
CA ILE A 63 15.20 5.06 1.79
C ILE A 63 15.04 3.60 2.17
N ASN A 64 14.04 3.33 3.01
CA ASN A 64 13.62 2.00 3.42
C ASN A 64 12.50 1.54 2.50
N ALA A 65 12.56 0.31 2.02
CA ALA A 65 11.51 -0.30 1.22
C ALA A 65 10.81 -1.41 2.02
N PHE A 66 9.47 -1.42 1.95
CA PHE A 66 8.62 -2.35 2.67
C PHE A 66 7.72 -3.10 1.70
N TRP A 67 7.54 -4.40 1.91
CA TRP A 67 6.55 -5.16 1.18
C TRP A 67 5.14 -4.78 1.62
N PRO A 68 4.18 -4.70 0.69
CA PRO A 68 2.77 -4.81 1.06
C PRO A 68 2.55 -6.10 1.85
N SER A 69 1.69 -6.06 2.85
CA SER A 69 1.33 -7.26 3.63
C SER A 69 0.73 -8.32 2.71
N ARG A 70 0.89 -9.58 3.07
CA ARG A 70 0.29 -10.69 2.34
C ARG A 70 -1.23 -10.48 2.26
N GLY A 71 -1.78 -10.52 1.04
CA GLY A 71 -3.21 -10.29 0.79
C GLY A 71 -3.63 -8.82 0.72
N ALA A 72 -2.76 -7.86 1.06
CA ALA A 72 -3.04 -6.46 0.85
C ALA A 72 -2.90 -6.12 -0.65
N ARG A 73 -3.87 -5.35 -1.15
CA ARG A 73 -3.85 -4.82 -2.51
C ARG A 73 -3.76 -3.32 -2.43
N LEU A 74 -2.58 -2.79 -2.73
CA LEU A 74 -2.33 -1.35 -2.74
C LEU A 74 -2.26 -0.86 -4.18
N THR A 75 -2.86 0.29 -4.43
CA THR A 75 -2.75 1.01 -5.71
C THR A 75 -2.33 2.45 -5.48
N ALA A 76 -1.69 3.04 -6.46
CA ALA A 76 -1.41 4.46 -6.52
C ALA A 76 -1.63 4.94 -7.96
N PHE A 77 -2.46 5.96 -8.13
CA PHE A 77 -2.86 6.50 -9.44
C PHE A 77 -3.35 5.42 -10.41
N GLY A 78 -4.02 4.38 -9.87
CA GLY A 78 -4.51 3.25 -10.63
C GLY A 78 -3.49 2.15 -10.92
N PHE A 79 -2.22 2.32 -10.55
CA PHE A 79 -1.16 1.33 -10.76
C PHE A 79 -0.98 0.43 -9.53
N PRO A 80 -0.72 -0.88 -9.74
CA PRO A 80 -0.41 -1.79 -8.64
C PRO A 80 0.90 -1.41 -7.95
N VAL A 81 0.89 -1.39 -6.61
CA VAL A 81 2.08 -1.09 -5.81
C VAL A 81 2.96 -2.34 -5.65
N PHE A 82 4.23 -2.20 -5.98
CA PHE A 82 5.27 -3.19 -5.76
C PHE A 82 5.85 -3.11 -4.34
N ALA A 83 6.20 -1.89 -3.91
CA ALA A 83 6.78 -1.62 -2.61
C ALA A 83 6.35 -0.25 -2.09
N VAL A 84 6.31 -0.11 -0.77
CA VAL A 84 6.14 1.19 -0.10
C VAL A 84 7.50 1.64 0.38
N VAL A 85 7.87 2.89 0.11
CA VAL A 85 9.21 3.41 0.39
C VAL A 85 9.15 4.66 1.25
N GLY A 86 10.11 4.83 2.14
CA GLY A 86 10.17 6.03 2.95
C GLY A 86 11.33 6.09 3.92
N PHE A 87 11.50 7.28 4.46
CA PHE A 87 12.46 7.60 5.51
C PHE A 87 12.03 8.87 6.25
N GLU A 88 12.24 8.89 7.54
CA GLU A 88 12.16 10.10 8.35
C GLU A 88 13.34 10.15 9.31
N LYS A 89 14.02 11.28 9.33
CA LYS A 89 15.18 11.49 10.21
C LYS A 89 14.77 11.38 11.67
N ASP A 90 15.60 10.67 12.45
CA ASP A 90 15.43 10.44 13.87
C ASP A 90 14.16 9.65 14.26
N ASP A 91 13.53 9.00 13.30
CA ASP A 91 12.38 8.13 13.53
C ASP A 91 12.81 6.66 13.61
N PRO A 92 12.58 5.96 14.74
CA PRO A 92 13.00 4.57 14.92
C PRO A 92 12.27 3.58 14.01
N MET A 93 11.22 4.00 13.32
CA MET A 93 10.53 3.20 12.31
C MET A 93 11.42 2.87 11.12
N PHE A 94 12.42 3.72 10.86
CA PHE A 94 13.30 3.62 9.70
C PHE A 94 14.75 3.37 10.10
N ARG A 95 15.47 2.65 9.24
CA ARG A 95 16.91 2.45 9.37
C ARG A 95 17.65 3.47 8.52
N THR A 96 18.82 3.89 8.99
CA THR A 96 19.71 4.78 8.25
C THR A 96 20.64 3.97 7.34
N GLY A 97 20.85 4.42 6.12
CA GLY A 97 21.82 3.86 5.18
C GLY A 97 23.23 4.47 5.37
N ASP A 98 24.16 4.01 4.56
CA ASP A 98 25.58 4.39 4.68
C ASP A 98 25.92 5.76 4.07
N GLY A 99 25.08 6.26 3.17
CA GLY A 99 25.29 7.51 2.45
C GLY A 99 24.48 8.67 2.99
N GLU A 100 24.48 9.76 2.25
CA GLU A 100 23.67 10.93 2.57
C GLU A 100 22.19 10.62 2.40
N PRO A 101 21.33 10.92 3.39
CA PRO A 101 19.89 10.76 3.26
C PRO A 101 19.31 11.60 2.12
N LEU A 102 18.35 11.05 1.40
CA LEU A 102 17.66 11.74 0.30
C LEU A 102 17.01 13.05 0.75
N ALA A 103 16.41 13.03 1.93
CA ALA A 103 15.73 14.17 2.53
C ALA A 103 15.54 13.92 4.03
N ARG A 104 15.06 14.91 4.78
CA ARG A 104 14.66 14.72 6.19
C ARG A 104 13.44 13.83 6.31
N SER A 105 12.50 13.95 5.38
CA SER A 105 11.31 13.12 5.29
C SER A 105 11.02 12.85 3.82
N ALA A 106 10.86 11.58 3.46
CA ALA A 106 10.43 11.17 2.13
C ALA A 106 9.55 9.93 2.26
N TYR A 107 8.49 9.85 1.47
CA TYR A 107 7.61 8.70 1.44
C TYR A 107 6.96 8.55 0.08
N GLY A 108 6.60 7.36 -0.25
CA GLY A 108 5.93 7.06 -1.50
C GLY A 108 5.84 5.58 -1.78
N VAL A 109 5.71 5.26 -3.05
CA VAL A 109 5.53 3.89 -3.54
C VAL A 109 6.38 3.65 -4.77
N VAL A 110 6.65 2.38 -5.04
CA VAL A 110 7.14 1.90 -6.33
C VAL A 110 6.00 1.11 -6.96
N VAL A 111 5.65 1.43 -8.20
CA VAL A 111 4.54 0.81 -8.91
C VAL A 111 5.01 0.02 -10.14
N PHE A 112 4.19 -0.96 -10.56
CA PHE A 112 4.40 -1.72 -11.79
C PHE A 112 3.87 -0.92 -12.99
N ALA A 113 4.67 -0.01 -13.51
CA ALA A 113 4.34 0.76 -14.71
C ALA A 113 5.59 1.44 -15.26
N SER A 114 5.53 1.88 -16.51
CA SER A 114 6.58 2.69 -17.12
C SER A 114 6.55 4.13 -16.59
N ASP A 115 7.71 4.77 -16.54
CA ASP A 115 7.86 6.15 -16.07
C ASP A 115 6.97 7.12 -16.86
N THR A 116 6.93 6.95 -18.18
CA THR A 116 6.12 7.79 -19.07
C THR A 116 4.63 7.71 -18.75
N LYS A 117 4.11 6.51 -18.51
CA LYS A 117 2.69 6.32 -18.16
C LYS A 117 2.36 6.92 -16.80
N VAL A 118 3.22 6.69 -15.83
CA VAL A 118 3.04 7.23 -14.48
C VAL A 118 3.07 8.74 -14.48
N GLN A 119 4.07 9.35 -15.14
CA GLN A 119 4.19 10.79 -15.24
C GLN A 119 2.94 11.41 -15.89
N ALA A 120 2.45 10.82 -16.97
CA ALA A 120 1.26 11.30 -17.66
C ALA A 120 0.02 11.30 -16.75
N VAL A 121 -0.17 10.27 -15.94
CA VAL A 121 -1.31 10.20 -15.01
C VAL A 121 -1.16 11.21 -13.87
N VAL A 122 0.02 11.30 -13.25
CA VAL A 122 0.29 12.28 -12.18
C VAL A 122 0.06 13.69 -12.68
N ASP A 123 0.58 14.04 -13.86
CA ASP A 123 0.39 15.36 -14.47
C ASP A 123 -1.08 15.65 -14.78
N SER A 124 -1.81 14.67 -15.30
CA SER A 124 -3.23 14.84 -15.65
C SER A 124 -4.12 15.11 -14.42
N LEU A 125 -3.69 14.66 -13.26
CA LEU A 125 -4.39 14.89 -11.98
C LEU A 125 -3.87 16.13 -11.23
N GLY A 126 -2.94 16.88 -11.81
CA GLY A 126 -2.32 18.03 -11.16
C GLY A 126 -1.48 17.67 -9.95
N GLY A 127 -0.95 16.44 -9.92
CA GLY A 127 -0.17 15.92 -8.79
C GLY A 127 1.18 16.61 -8.62
N THR A 128 1.63 16.71 -7.37
CA THR A 128 2.92 17.30 -7.00
C THR A 128 3.98 16.26 -6.63
N ALA A 129 3.61 14.98 -6.61
CA ALA A 129 4.54 13.88 -6.35
C ALA A 129 5.63 13.81 -7.41
N ILE A 130 6.83 13.43 -6.98
CA ILE A 130 7.98 13.23 -7.85
C ILE A 130 7.90 11.85 -8.47
N VAL A 131 8.07 11.77 -9.78
CA VAL A 131 8.12 10.52 -10.54
C VAL A 131 9.58 10.24 -10.92
N HIS A 132 10.07 9.06 -10.57
CA HIS A 132 11.46 8.67 -10.81
C HIS A 132 11.57 7.20 -11.23
N HIS A 133 12.49 6.94 -12.15
CA HIS A 133 12.78 5.57 -12.57
C HIS A 133 13.32 4.72 -11.40
N ALA A 134 12.73 3.55 -11.20
CA ALA A 134 13.13 2.65 -10.12
C ALA A 134 13.73 1.32 -10.61
N GLY A 135 13.46 0.94 -11.84
CA GLY A 135 13.94 -0.30 -12.44
C GLY A 135 13.12 -0.69 -13.68
N PRO A 136 13.42 -1.81 -14.33
CA PRO A 136 12.64 -2.28 -15.47
C PRO A 136 11.16 -2.43 -15.09
N HIS A 137 10.27 -1.69 -15.77
CA HIS A 137 8.84 -1.65 -15.51
C HIS A 137 8.44 -1.23 -14.08
N LEU A 138 9.36 -0.56 -13.36
CA LEU A 138 9.13 -0.05 -12.02
C LEU A 138 9.39 1.44 -11.98
N THR A 139 8.44 2.18 -11.42
CA THR A 139 8.50 3.63 -11.27
C THR A 139 8.19 4.02 -9.84
N ALA A 140 9.02 4.88 -9.27
CA ALA A 140 8.78 5.48 -7.95
C ALA A 140 7.92 6.73 -8.07
N ILE A 141 6.97 6.87 -7.16
CA ILE A 141 6.13 8.05 -6.98
C ILE A 141 6.29 8.45 -5.52
N PHE A 142 6.87 9.60 -5.26
CA PHE A 142 7.17 9.97 -3.89
C PHE A 142 7.09 11.47 -3.61
N CYS A 143 7.01 11.78 -2.33
CA CYS A 143 7.03 13.12 -1.76
C CYS A 143 8.27 13.27 -0.89
N LYS A 144 8.90 14.44 -0.86
CA LYS A 144 10.03 14.71 0.03
C LYS A 144 9.97 16.11 0.63
N ARG A 145 10.52 16.22 1.82
CA ARG A 145 10.77 17.48 2.54
C ARG A 145 12.23 17.55 2.96
N SER A 146 12.83 18.67 2.70
CA SER A 146 14.21 18.96 3.10
C SER A 146 14.30 19.27 4.58
#